data_2d7ecb612a85dc54891cc2617f6b1d22
#
_entry.id   2d7ecb612a85dc54891cc2617f6b1d22
#
_cell.length_a   1.000
_cell.length_b   1.000
_cell.length_c   1.000
_cell.angle_alpha   90.00
_cell.angle_beta   90.00
_cell.angle_gamma   90.00
#
_symmetry.space_group_name_H-M   'P 1'
#
loop_
_entity.id
_entity.type
_entity.pdbx_description
1 polymer ?
#
loop_
_entity_poly.entity_id
_entity_poly.type
_entity_poly.pdbx_seq_one_letter_code
_entity_poly.pdbx_strand_id
1 'polypeptide(L)'
;IIPIIIVVLLILLFAFVPMRLWITALASGSHVGIGTLIGMRLRKVPPARIVLPLIQARKAGLQLNTNQLESHYMAGGHVDAVVNALIASSRAGMNIPFEMAAAIDLAGRDVLEAVRMSVNPKVIETPNISAVAKDGIELLVKARVTVRTNINQLVGGCLLYTSPSPRDRG
;
A
#
# COMPACT_ATOMS: atom_id res chain seq x y z
N ILE A 1 -31.35 29.51 -29.98
CA ILE A 1 -30.36 28.45 -30.28
C ILE A 1 -29.17 28.56 -29.33
N ILE A 2 -28.52 29.72 -29.18
CA ILE A 2 -27.37 29.95 -28.32
C ILE A 2 -27.67 29.59 -26.84
N PRO A 3 -28.75 30.03 -26.17
CA PRO A 3 -29.03 29.69 -24.79
C PRO A 3 -29.27 28.19 -24.57
N ILE A 4 -29.89 27.53 -25.56
CA ILE A 4 -30.14 26.09 -25.52
C ILE A 4 -28.80 25.31 -25.57
N ILE A 5 -27.88 25.72 -26.42
CA ILE A 5 -26.54 25.12 -26.52
C ILE A 5 -25.79 25.30 -25.23
N ILE A 6 -25.85 26.45 -24.58
CA ILE A 6 -25.21 26.71 -23.27
C ILE A 6 -25.78 25.78 -22.19
N VAL A 7 -27.12 25.66 -22.14
CA VAL A 7 -27.78 24.79 -21.14
C VAL A 7 -27.40 23.32 -21.35
N VAL A 8 -27.41 22.84 -22.60
CA VAL A 8 -27.00 21.47 -22.94
C VAL A 8 -25.52 21.23 -22.57
N LEU A 9 -24.65 22.19 -22.89
CA LEU A 9 -23.24 22.12 -22.52
C LEU A 9 -23.04 22.06 -20.98
N LEU A 10 -23.81 22.85 -20.26
CA LEU A 10 -23.78 22.92 -18.80
C LEU A 10 -24.27 21.61 -18.16
N ILE A 11 -25.35 21.02 -18.67
CA ILE A 11 -25.89 19.72 -18.26
C ILE A 11 -24.85 18.62 -18.54
N LEU A 12 -24.21 18.63 -19.69
CA LEU A 12 -23.22 17.68 -20.11
C LEU A 12 -21.96 17.79 -19.21
N LEU A 13 -21.56 18.99 -18.86
CA LEU A 13 -20.46 19.26 -17.95
C LEU A 13 -20.77 18.77 -16.53
N PHE A 14 -21.99 18.99 -16.03
CA PHE A 14 -22.46 18.48 -14.74
C PHE A 14 -22.56 16.95 -14.71
N ALA A 15 -23.03 16.33 -15.79
CA ALA A 15 -23.09 14.87 -15.90
C ALA A 15 -21.69 14.22 -15.99
N PHE A 16 -20.73 14.94 -16.57
CA PHE A 16 -19.37 14.45 -16.74
C PHE A 16 -18.51 14.58 -15.47
N VAL A 17 -18.79 15.56 -14.61
CA VAL A 17 -18.10 15.78 -13.34
C VAL A 17 -18.84 15.05 -12.22
N PRO A 18 -18.23 14.12 -11.50
CA PRO A 18 -18.85 13.47 -10.34
C PRO A 18 -18.93 14.45 -9.15
N MET A 19 -19.91 15.36 -9.19
CA MET A 19 -20.11 16.43 -8.20
C MET A 19 -20.13 15.90 -6.75
N ARG A 20 -20.70 14.71 -6.56
CA ARG A 20 -20.74 14.05 -5.26
C ARG A 20 -19.33 13.81 -4.68
N LEU A 21 -18.40 13.36 -5.52
CA LEU A 21 -17.01 13.13 -5.10
C LEU A 21 -16.27 14.44 -4.83
N TRP A 22 -16.53 15.48 -5.63
CA TRP A 22 -15.93 16.79 -5.44
C TRP A 22 -16.36 17.44 -4.13
N ILE A 23 -17.67 17.42 -3.82
CA ILE A 23 -18.20 17.95 -2.56
C ILE A 23 -17.60 17.17 -1.37
N THR A 24 -17.51 15.85 -1.46
CA THR A 24 -16.91 15.02 -0.39
C THR A 24 -15.42 15.30 -0.22
N ALA A 25 -14.69 15.52 -1.31
CA ALA A 25 -13.27 15.87 -1.28
C ALA A 25 -13.06 17.25 -0.66
N LEU A 26 -13.89 18.23 -1.02
CA LEU A 26 -13.84 19.58 -0.47
C LEU A 26 -14.15 19.59 1.03
N ALA A 27 -15.18 18.87 1.45
CA ALA A 27 -15.58 18.75 2.86
C ALA A 27 -14.52 18.07 3.74
N SER A 28 -13.66 17.22 3.15
CA SER A 28 -12.56 16.57 3.87
C SER A 28 -11.22 17.33 3.80
N GLY A 29 -11.23 18.58 3.31
CA GLY A 29 -10.04 19.43 3.23
C GLY A 29 -9.02 18.99 2.17
N SER A 30 -9.38 18.06 1.29
CA SER A 30 -8.54 17.70 0.16
C SER A 30 -8.84 18.64 -1.01
N HIS A 31 -7.90 19.53 -1.31
CA HIS A 31 -8.01 20.47 -2.43
C HIS A 31 -7.79 19.73 -3.77
N VAL A 32 -8.80 18.99 -4.20
CA VAL A 32 -8.80 18.37 -5.52
C VAL A 32 -9.50 19.31 -6.48
N GLY A 33 -8.76 19.90 -7.42
CA GLY A 33 -9.32 20.79 -8.42
C GLY A 33 -10.29 20.05 -9.35
N ILE A 34 -11.35 20.73 -9.78
CA ILE A 34 -12.30 20.17 -10.77
C ILE A 34 -11.57 19.78 -12.06
N GLY A 35 -10.56 20.58 -12.46
CA GLY A 35 -9.72 20.27 -13.63
C GLY A 35 -8.95 18.95 -13.50
N THR A 36 -8.49 18.61 -12.29
CA THR A 36 -7.83 17.32 -12.02
C THR A 36 -8.80 16.15 -12.18
N LEU A 37 -10.03 16.29 -11.70
CA LEU A 37 -11.07 15.26 -11.85
C LEU A 37 -11.45 15.04 -13.33
N ILE A 38 -11.56 16.13 -14.10
CA ILE A 38 -11.81 16.05 -15.55
C ILE A 38 -10.62 15.40 -16.25
N GLY A 39 -9.38 15.79 -15.89
CA GLY A 39 -8.15 15.20 -16.43
C GLY A 39 -8.04 13.70 -16.18
N MET A 40 -8.35 13.24 -14.96
CA MET A 40 -8.40 11.81 -14.63
C MET A 40 -9.43 11.06 -15.49
N ARG A 41 -10.61 11.66 -15.70
CA ARG A 41 -11.66 11.06 -16.51
C ARG A 41 -11.25 10.92 -17.98
N LEU A 42 -10.56 11.93 -18.53
CA LEU A 42 -10.02 11.89 -19.90
C LEU A 42 -8.94 10.79 -20.05
N ARG A 43 -8.15 10.54 -19.01
CA ARG A 43 -7.14 9.47 -18.97
C ARG A 43 -7.74 8.09 -18.65
N LYS A 44 -9.08 7.97 -18.59
CA LYS A 44 -9.80 6.75 -18.23
C LYS A 44 -9.50 6.24 -16.80
N VAL A 45 -9.02 7.10 -15.93
CA VAL A 45 -8.80 6.80 -14.52
C VAL A 45 -10.10 7.09 -13.76
N PRO A 46 -10.71 6.11 -13.08
CA PRO A 46 -11.92 6.36 -12.31
C PRO A 46 -11.61 7.24 -11.09
N PRO A 47 -12.14 8.49 -11.00
CA PRO A 47 -11.77 9.41 -9.94
C PRO A 47 -12.07 8.88 -8.54
N ALA A 48 -13.11 8.04 -8.40
CA ALA A 48 -13.47 7.43 -7.13
C ALA A 48 -12.34 6.59 -6.53
N ARG A 49 -11.58 5.87 -7.36
CA ARG A 49 -10.47 5.03 -6.93
C ARG A 49 -9.25 5.81 -6.43
N ILE A 50 -9.18 7.10 -6.73
CA ILE A 50 -8.09 7.98 -6.29
C ILE A 50 -8.57 8.87 -5.13
N VAL A 51 -9.74 9.47 -5.27
CA VAL A 51 -10.24 10.48 -4.33
C VAL A 51 -10.65 9.85 -3.00
N LEU A 52 -11.30 8.68 -2.99
CA LEU A 52 -11.72 8.03 -1.74
C LEU A 52 -10.54 7.65 -0.84
N PRO A 53 -9.49 6.94 -1.34
CA PRO A 53 -8.29 6.69 -0.54
C PRO A 53 -7.57 7.96 -0.11
N LEU A 54 -7.52 8.99 -0.97
CA LEU A 54 -6.93 10.28 -0.62
C LEU A 54 -7.65 10.92 0.58
N ILE A 55 -8.99 10.88 0.59
CA ILE A 55 -9.79 11.38 1.71
C ILE A 55 -9.49 10.59 2.99
N GLN A 56 -9.39 9.27 2.90
CA GLN A 56 -9.04 8.41 4.04
C GLN A 56 -7.64 8.73 4.59
N ALA A 57 -6.65 8.91 3.71
CA ALA A 57 -5.30 9.30 4.08
C ALA A 57 -5.28 10.65 4.80
N ARG A 58 -5.99 11.65 4.27
CA ARG A 58 -6.11 12.98 4.88
C ARG A 58 -6.74 12.94 6.27
N LYS A 59 -7.81 12.17 6.43
CA LYS A 59 -8.46 11.95 7.75
C LYS A 59 -7.53 11.26 8.75
N ALA A 60 -6.60 10.44 8.26
CA ALA A 60 -5.56 9.81 9.09
C ALA A 60 -4.34 10.71 9.34
N GLY A 61 -4.34 11.96 8.83
CA GLY A 61 -3.24 12.91 8.99
C GLY A 61 -2.10 12.76 7.99
N LEU A 62 -2.25 11.89 6.99
CA LEU A 62 -1.23 11.68 5.96
C LEU A 62 -1.34 12.73 4.84
N GLN A 63 -0.20 13.29 4.46
CA GLN A 63 -0.08 14.27 3.37
C GLN A 63 0.27 13.52 2.08
N LEU A 64 -0.73 13.05 1.34
CA LEU A 64 -0.53 12.41 0.04
C LEU A 64 -0.93 13.34 -1.10
N ASN A 65 -0.21 13.21 -2.21
CA ASN A 65 -0.48 13.99 -3.42
C ASN A 65 -1.34 13.16 -4.39
N THR A 66 -2.33 13.81 -4.99
CA THR A 66 -3.21 13.21 -5.98
C THR A 66 -2.44 12.62 -7.18
N ASN A 67 -1.39 13.33 -7.62
CA ASN A 67 -0.58 12.90 -8.77
C ASN A 67 0.19 11.59 -8.46
N GLN A 68 0.68 11.41 -7.24
CA GLN A 68 1.35 10.18 -6.82
C GLN A 68 0.40 8.98 -6.87
N LEU A 69 -0.83 9.15 -6.36
CA LEU A 69 -1.86 8.11 -6.38
C LEU A 69 -2.30 7.78 -7.81
N GLU A 70 -2.46 8.81 -8.66
CA GLU A 70 -2.81 8.64 -10.07
C GLU A 70 -1.71 7.88 -10.82
N SER A 71 -0.45 8.27 -10.65
CA SER A 71 0.69 7.59 -11.29
C SER A 71 0.79 6.13 -10.86
N HIS A 72 0.59 5.85 -9.58
CA HIS A 72 0.60 4.49 -9.04
C HIS A 72 -0.54 3.64 -9.63
N TYR A 73 -1.75 4.21 -9.73
CA TYR A 73 -2.89 3.55 -10.37
C TYR A 73 -2.63 3.24 -11.84
N MET A 74 -2.03 4.20 -12.58
CA MET A 74 -1.70 4.02 -13.99
C MET A 74 -0.59 2.96 -14.20
N ALA A 75 0.30 2.79 -13.22
CA ALA A 75 1.30 1.73 -13.22
C ALA A 75 0.73 0.33 -12.91
N GLY A 76 -0.59 0.23 -12.67
CA GLY A 76 -1.26 -1.03 -12.35
C GLY A 76 -1.28 -1.38 -10.86
N GLY A 77 -0.90 -0.44 -9.99
CA GLY A 77 -0.88 -0.63 -8.54
C GLY A 77 -2.26 -0.51 -7.87
N HIS A 78 -2.34 -1.04 -6.66
CA HIS A 78 -3.54 -1.07 -5.83
C HIS A 78 -3.55 0.11 -4.84
N VAL A 79 -4.06 1.27 -5.26
CA VAL A 79 -4.07 2.51 -4.46
C VAL A 79 -4.71 2.31 -3.09
N ASP A 80 -5.84 1.59 -3.01
CA ASP A 80 -6.53 1.32 -1.74
C ASP A 80 -5.66 0.54 -0.75
N ALA A 81 -4.94 -0.49 -1.25
CA ALA A 81 -4.06 -1.32 -0.44
C ALA A 81 -2.88 -0.51 0.11
N VAL A 82 -2.24 0.28 -0.74
CA VAL A 82 -1.11 1.15 -0.36
C VAL A 82 -1.53 2.19 0.67
N VAL A 83 -2.65 2.87 0.47
CA VAL A 83 -3.15 3.89 1.40
C VAL A 83 -3.51 3.27 2.75
N ASN A 84 -4.20 2.12 2.76
CA ASN A 84 -4.52 1.40 4.00
C ASN A 84 -3.27 0.96 4.75
N ALA A 85 -2.24 0.49 4.04
CA ALA A 85 -0.96 0.13 4.63
C ALA A 85 -0.22 1.34 5.22
N LEU A 86 -0.24 2.49 4.54
CA LEU A 86 0.33 3.75 5.05
C LEU A 86 -0.41 4.25 6.30
N ILE A 87 -1.73 4.15 6.34
CA ILE A 87 -2.52 4.49 7.53
C ILE A 87 -2.16 3.55 8.70
N ALA A 88 -2.05 2.25 8.42
CA ALA A 88 -1.67 1.27 9.44
C ALA A 88 -0.24 1.53 9.97
N SER A 89 0.72 1.85 9.10
CA SER A 89 2.09 2.16 9.48
C SER A 89 2.18 3.43 10.34
N SER A 90 1.46 4.48 9.95
CA SER A 90 1.39 5.73 10.70
C SER A 90 0.81 5.51 12.12
N ARG A 91 -0.26 4.70 12.24
CA ARG A 91 -0.84 4.34 13.54
C ARG A 91 0.10 3.50 14.40
N ALA A 92 0.97 2.72 13.78
CA ALA A 92 2.01 1.94 14.46
C ALA A 92 3.26 2.77 14.81
N GLY A 93 3.25 4.08 14.53
CA GLY A 93 4.39 4.96 14.78
C GLY A 93 5.53 4.79 13.77
N MET A 94 5.29 4.08 12.67
CA MET A 94 6.26 3.93 11.58
C MET A 94 5.96 4.95 10.47
N ASN A 95 6.97 5.69 10.08
CA ASN A 95 6.86 6.63 8.97
C ASN A 95 7.43 5.98 7.70
N ILE A 96 6.56 5.38 6.90
CA ILE A 96 6.92 4.77 5.62
C ILE A 96 6.59 5.79 4.52
N PRO A 97 7.55 6.15 3.65
CA PRO A 97 7.28 7.02 2.52
C PRO A 97 6.38 6.32 1.49
N PHE A 98 5.57 7.11 0.78
CA PHE A 98 4.64 6.58 -0.23
C PHE A 98 5.36 5.78 -1.32
N GLU A 99 6.53 6.24 -1.76
CA GLU A 99 7.32 5.61 -2.81
C GLU A 99 7.73 4.19 -2.45
N MET A 100 8.07 3.96 -1.19
CA MET A 100 8.43 2.63 -0.70
C MET A 100 7.23 1.69 -0.68
N ALA A 101 6.10 2.15 -0.19
CA ALA A 101 4.86 1.37 -0.17
C ALA A 101 4.39 1.04 -1.61
N ALA A 102 4.47 2.03 -2.52
CA ALA A 102 4.15 1.85 -3.93
C ALA A 102 5.09 0.83 -4.62
N ALA A 103 6.38 0.86 -4.32
CA ALA A 103 7.35 -0.09 -4.86
C ALA A 103 7.07 -1.54 -4.40
N ILE A 104 6.65 -1.73 -3.15
CA ILE A 104 6.28 -3.04 -2.61
C ILE A 104 5.04 -3.59 -3.33
N ASP A 105 4.01 -2.73 -3.54
CA ASP A 105 2.78 -3.12 -4.24
C ASP A 105 3.04 -3.47 -5.70
N LEU A 106 3.83 -2.65 -6.42
CA LEU A 106 4.20 -2.90 -7.81
C LEU A 106 5.09 -4.15 -7.97
N ALA A 107 5.81 -4.54 -6.92
CA ALA A 107 6.54 -5.82 -6.88
C ALA A 107 5.60 -7.02 -6.65
N GLY A 108 4.29 -6.83 -6.59
CA GLY A 108 3.28 -7.88 -6.41
C GLY A 108 3.17 -8.41 -4.98
N ARG A 109 3.62 -7.63 -3.98
CA ARG A 109 3.56 -8.00 -2.57
C ARG A 109 2.46 -7.23 -1.84
N ASP A 110 1.85 -7.88 -0.85
CA ASP A 110 0.91 -7.20 0.04
C ASP A 110 1.66 -6.26 0.99
N VAL A 111 1.47 -4.95 0.76
CA VAL A 111 2.07 -3.89 1.58
C VAL A 111 1.57 -3.94 3.01
N LEU A 112 0.28 -4.24 3.21
CA LEU A 112 -0.32 -4.30 4.53
C LEU A 112 0.23 -5.47 5.36
N GLU A 113 0.48 -6.62 4.71
CA GLU A 113 1.11 -7.75 5.36
C GLU A 113 2.56 -7.44 5.73
N ALA A 114 3.32 -6.79 4.84
CA ALA A 114 4.69 -6.35 5.10
C ALA A 114 4.76 -5.41 6.32
N VAL A 115 3.85 -4.44 6.40
CA VAL A 115 3.72 -3.53 7.55
C VAL A 115 3.40 -4.31 8.83
N ARG A 116 2.42 -5.21 8.79
CA ARG A 116 2.05 -6.04 9.96
C ARG A 116 3.19 -6.89 10.46
N MET A 117 3.95 -7.53 9.56
CA MET A 117 5.12 -8.35 9.94
C MET A 117 6.29 -7.52 10.49
N SER A 118 6.36 -6.25 10.13
CA SER A 118 7.35 -5.34 10.71
C SER A 118 6.98 -4.90 12.13
N VAL A 119 5.69 -4.69 12.40
CA VAL A 119 5.18 -4.31 13.73
C VAL A 119 5.15 -5.52 14.67
N ASN A 120 4.53 -6.62 14.21
CA ASN A 120 4.34 -7.83 14.99
C ASN A 120 5.25 -8.95 14.43
N PRO A 121 6.30 -9.34 15.17
CA PRO A 121 7.15 -10.43 14.74
C PRO A 121 6.34 -11.72 14.63
N LYS A 122 6.52 -12.45 13.53
CA LYS A 122 5.89 -13.75 13.31
C LYS A 122 6.76 -14.83 13.93
N VAL A 123 6.16 -15.65 14.79
CA VAL A 123 6.81 -16.82 15.34
C VAL A 123 6.55 -18.02 14.43
N ILE A 124 7.60 -18.61 13.91
CA ILE A 124 7.56 -19.83 13.11
C ILE A 124 8.07 -20.98 13.99
N GLU A 125 7.25 -22.00 14.18
CA GLU A 125 7.64 -23.20 14.90
C GLU A 125 7.95 -24.30 13.88
N THR A 126 9.10 -24.96 14.02
CA THR A 126 9.41 -26.14 13.23
C THR A 126 8.62 -27.35 13.75
N PRO A 127 8.26 -28.31 12.89
CA PRO A 127 7.76 -29.60 13.37
C PRO A 127 8.82 -30.28 14.25
N ASN A 128 8.39 -31.22 15.06
CA ASN A 128 9.31 -32.04 15.85
C ASN A 128 10.18 -32.85 14.90
N ILE A 129 11.48 -32.64 14.97
CA ILE A 129 12.47 -33.44 14.22
C ILE A 129 13.09 -34.39 15.21
N SER A 130 12.96 -35.68 14.96
CA SER A 130 13.63 -36.72 15.75
C SER A 130 14.92 -37.15 15.08
N ALA A 131 15.98 -37.28 15.87
CA ALA A 131 17.24 -37.82 15.44
C ALA A 131 17.74 -38.80 16.51
N VAL A 132 18.23 -39.96 16.09
CA VAL A 132 18.80 -40.93 16.98
C VAL A 132 20.30 -40.66 17.10
N ALA A 133 20.77 -40.42 18.33
CA ALA A 133 22.17 -40.24 18.61
C ALA A 133 22.95 -41.58 18.50
N LYS A 134 24.27 -41.50 18.37
CA LYS A 134 25.13 -42.68 18.21
C LYS A 134 25.01 -43.69 19.37
N ASP A 135 24.56 -43.20 20.52
CA ASP A 135 24.35 -43.99 21.75
C ASP A 135 22.93 -44.58 21.86
N GLY A 136 22.13 -44.51 20.77
CA GLY A 136 20.77 -45.05 20.73
C GLY A 136 19.68 -44.18 21.40
N ILE A 137 20.02 -42.97 21.83
CA ILE A 137 19.09 -42.02 22.46
C ILE A 137 18.38 -41.23 21.38
N GLU A 138 17.02 -41.20 21.41
CA GLU A 138 16.21 -40.36 20.51
C GLU A 138 16.17 -38.92 21.04
N LEU A 139 16.63 -37.99 20.21
CA LEU A 139 16.57 -36.55 20.47
C LEU A 139 15.42 -35.94 19.69
N LEU A 140 14.47 -35.37 20.38
CA LEU A 140 13.38 -34.57 19.79
C LEU A 140 13.74 -33.09 19.84
N VAL A 141 13.90 -32.50 18.68
CA VAL A 141 14.25 -31.07 18.55
C VAL A 141 13.09 -30.31 17.96
N LYS A 142 12.68 -29.26 18.65
CA LYS A 142 11.70 -28.28 18.15
C LYS A 142 12.33 -26.89 18.25
N ALA A 143 12.41 -26.19 17.14
CA ALA A 143 12.89 -24.81 17.10
C ALA A 143 11.74 -23.84 16.97
N ARG A 144 11.80 -22.72 17.70
CA ARG A 144 10.89 -21.59 17.59
C ARG A 144 11.71 -20.38 17.14
N VAL A 145 11.43 -19.91 15.93
CA VAL A 145 12.16 -18.79 15.32
C VAL A 145 11.21 -17.59 15.23
N THR A 146 11.62 -16.48 15.81
CA THR A 146 10.90 -15.21 15.71
C THR A 146 11.47 -14.42 14.56
N VAL A 147 10.65 -14.15 13.53
CA VAL A 147 11.04 -13.42 12.32
C VAL A 147 10.40 -12.04 12.32
N ARG A 148 11.20 -11.02 12.05
CA ARG A 148 10.76 -9.65 11.89
C ARG A 148 11.20 -9.12 10.53
N THR A 149 10.30 -8.51 9.79
CA THR A 149 10.59 -7.93 8.48
C THR A 149 11.15 -6.52 8.63
N ASN A 150 12.29 -6.25 8.01
CA ASN A 150 12.80 -4.88 7.88
C ASN A 150 12.33 -4.31 6.54
N ILE A 151 11.35 -3.40 6.58
CA ILE A 151 10.73 -2.81 5.38
C ILE A 151 11.76 -2.04 4.55
N ASN A 152 12.74 -1.37 5.16
CA ASN A 152 13.76 -0.62 4.45
C ASN A 152 14.67 -1.52 3.58
N GLN A 153 14.83 -2.78 3.95
CA GLN A 153 15.59 -3.75 3.19
C GLN A 153 14.72 -4.57 2.21
N LEU A 154 13.39 -4.49 2.35
CA LEU A 154 12.45 -5.21 1.48
C LEU A 154 12.46 -4.63 0.06
N VAL A 155 12.68 -3.32 -0.06
CA VAL A 155 12.80 -2.62 -1.34
C VAL A 155 14.27 -2.59 -1.74
N GLY A 156 14.64 -3.40 -2.73
CA GLY A 156 16.01 -3.50 -3.25
C GLY A 156 16.88 -4.60 -2.66
N GLY A 157 16.41 -5.31 -1.63
CA GLY A 157 17.09 -6.49 -1.10
C GLY A 157 16.66 -7.76 -1.82
N CYS A 158 17.60 -8.52 -2.35
CA CYS A 158 17.36 -9.90 -2.71
C CYS A 158 16.93 -10.65 -1.44
N LEU A 159 15.73 -11.23 -1.43
CA LEU A 159 15.19 -12.01 -0.30
C LEU A 159 16.01 -13.27 0.03
N LEU A 160 17.09 -13.50 -0.69
CA LEU A 160 18.03 -14.59 -0.53
C LEU A 160 19.24 -14.22 0.34
N TYR A 161 19.25 -13.03 0.98
CA TYR A 161 20.24 -12.79 2.03
C TYR A 161 19.79 -13.54 3.29
N THR A 162 19.87 -14.84 3.22
CA THR A 162 20.00 -15.67 4.42
C THR A 162 21.23 -15.17 5.19
N SER A 163 21.07 -14.95 6.48
CA SER A 163 22.23 -14.76 7.36
C SER A 163 23.29 -15.83 6.99
N PRO A 164 24.57 -15.47 6.92
CA PRO A 164 25.61 -16.43 6.59
C PRO A 164 25.44 -17.65 7.47
N SER A 165 25.34 -18.80 6.83
CA SER A 165 25.25 -20.08 7.55
C SER A 165 26.39 -20.19 8.52
N PRO A 166 26.21 -20.71 9.75
CA PRO A 166 27.29 -20.95 10.67
C PRO A 166 28.44 -21.79 10.07
N ARG A 167 28.19 -22.47 8.94
CA ARG A 167 29.20 -23.24 8.19
C ARG A 167 30.16 -22.37 7.39
N ASP A 168 29.86 -21.10 7.12
CA ASP A 168 30.73 -20.21 6.35
C ASP A 168 31.76 -19.47 7.22
N ARG A 169 31.87 -19.84 8.50
CA ARG A 169 32.86 -19.32 9.45
C ARG A 169 33.97 -20.36 9.75
N GLY A 170 34.33 -21.14 8.76
CA GLY A 170 35.47 -22.01 8.83
C GLY A 170 36.71 -21.38 8.21
#